data_828f10db3932d3d9350cfb56dcd88f40
#
_entry.id   828f10db3932d3d9350cfb56dcd88f40
#
_cell.length_a   1.000
_cell.length_b   1.000
_cell.length_c   1.000
_cell.angle_alpha   90.00
_cell.angle_beta   90.00
_cell.angle_gamma   90.00
#
_symmetry.space_group_name_H-M   'P 1'
#
loop_
_entity.id
_entity.type
_entity.pdbx_description
1 polymer ?
#
loop_
_entity_poly.entity_id
_entity_poly.type
_entity_poly.pdbx_seq_one_letter_code
_entity_poly.pdbx_strand_id
1 'polypeptide(L)'
;NLFRQQGHVSAALRLLSDAIPALESLGLPPAVLDFPRIQRGIVVVTGETGSGKSTTLAALIDSINHTSDQNIITMEDPIEYIYTPDRSIISQREIGQDTASYHDACVLSCAKTPMSSLLGRCAIWKPSKRR
;
A
#
# COMPACT_ATOMS: atom_id res chain seq x y z
N ASN A 1 14.48 13.28 -5.56
CA ASN A 1 15.90 13.29 -5.22
C ASN A 1 16.58 14.50 -5.84
N LEU A 2 17.32 15.26 -5.02
CA LEU A 2 18.23 16.32 -5.48
C LEU A 2 19.67 15.81 -5.35
N PHE A 3 20.46 15.99 -6.39
CA PHE A 3 21.87 15.56 -6.40
C PHE A 3 22.72 16.53 -7.23
N ARG A 4 24.03 16.45 -7.05
CA ARG A 4 24.98 17.21 -7.86
C ARG A 4 25.60 16.30 -8.92
N GLN A 5 25.64 16.78 -10.15
CA GLN A 5 26.27 16.12 -11.26
C GLN A 5 27.03 17.15 -12.11
N GLN A 6 28.32 16.93 -12.37
CA GLN A 6 29.18 17.81 -13.19
C GLN A 6 29.14 19.30 -12.75
N GLY A 7 29.08 19.55 -11.44
CA GLY A 7 29.01 20.89 -10.86
C GLY A 7 27.62 21.55 -10.85
N HIS A 8 26.62 20.93 -11.44
CA HIS A 8 25.23 21.39 -11.48
C HIS A 8 24.35 20.67 -10.48
N VAL A 9 23.29 21.34 -10.01
CA VAL A 9 22.23 20.71 -9.23
C VAL A 9 21.25 20.06 -10.20
N SER A 10 20.99 18.78 -9.99
CA SER A 10 20.05 17.98 -10.78
C SER A 10 18.96 17.44 -9.87
N ALA A 11 17.78 17.21 -10.43
CA ALA A 11 16.63 16.64 -9.72
C ALA A 11 16.07 15.45 -10.49
N ALA A 12 15.81 14.36 -9.78
CA ALA A 12 15.01 13.24 -10.26
C ALA A 12 13.66 13.27 -9.53
N LEU A 13 12.59 13.44 -10.31
CA LEU A 13 11.22 13.51 -9.82
C LEU A 13 10.47 12.24 -10.23
N ARG A 14 9.73 11.65 -9.30
CA ARG A 14 8.76 10.58 -9.57
C ARG A 14 7.37 11.11 -9.23
N LEU A 15 6.51 11.11 -10.21
CA LEU A 15 5.10 11.43 -9.99
C LEU A 15 4.41 10.20 -9.38
N LEU A 16 3.64 10.42 -8.32
CA LEU A 16 2.74 9.42 -7.78
C LEU A 16 1.42 9.46 -8.57
N SER A 17 0.76 8.31 -8.69
CA SER A 17 -0.55 8.24 -9.31
C SER A 17 -1.62 8.25 -8.23
N ASP A 18 -2.59 9.13 -8.39
CA ASP A 18 -3.85 9.17 -7.64
C ASP A 18 -4.98 8.43 -8.36
N ALA A 19 -4.74 8.06 -9.62
CA ALA A 19 -5.69 7.29 -10.42
C ALA A 19 -5.45 5.80 -10.20
N ILE A 20 -6.19 5.21 -9.28
CA ILE A 20 -6.18 3.76 -9.03
C ILE A 20 -7.20 3.12 -9.98
N PRO A 21 -6.82 2.13 -10.80
CA PRO A 21 -7.76 1.45 -11.68
C PRO A 21 -8.77 0.63 -10.88
N ALA A 22 -10.02 0.58 -11.35
CA ALA A 22 -11.03 -0.27 -10.75
C ALA A 22 -10.59 -1.74 -10.80
N LEU A 23 -10.84 -2.49 -9.72
CA LEU A 23 -10.40 -3.88 -9.59
C LEU A 23 -10.91 -4.76 -10.74
N GLU A 24 -12.13 -4.54 -11.18
CA GLU A 24 -12.80 -5.26 -12.26
C GLU A 24 -12.15 -5.00 -13.63
N SER A 25 -11.52 -3.83 -13.80
CA SER A 25 -10.88 -3.44 -15.06
C SER A 25 -9.53 -4.11 -15.29
N LEU A 26 -8.96 -4.75 -14.26
CA LEU A 26 -7.64 -5.37 -14.34
C LEU A 26 -7.63 -6.74 -15.02
N GLY A 27 -8.79 -7.29 -15.40
CA GLY A 27 -8.90 -8.61 -16.04
C GLY A 27 -8.41 -9.75 -15.14
N LEU A 28 -8.51 -9.62 -13.83
CA LEU A 28 -8.08 -10.62 -12.86
C LEU A 28 -9.08 -11.79 -12.80
N PRO A 29 -8.61 -13.00 -12.41
CA PRO A 29 -9.51 -14.12 -12.17
C PRO A 29 -10.62 -13.76 -11.16
N PRO A 30 -11.87 -14.25 -11.34
CA PRO A 30 -12.98 -13.95 -10.44
C PRO A 30 -12.69 -14.17 -8.97
N ALA A 31 -11.90 -15.20 -8.63
CA ALA A 31 -11.50 -15.48 -7.26
C ALA A 31 -10.74 -14.34 -6.59
N VAL A 32 -10.03 -13.50 -7.36
CA VAL A 32 -9.29 -12.34 -6.82
C VAL A 32 -10.25 -11.21 -6.47
N LEU A 33 -11.37 -11.09 -7.18
CA LEU A 33 -12.40 -10.07 -6.92
C LEU A 33 -13.09 -10.28 -5.57
N ASP A 34 -13.04 -11.49 -5.02
CA ASP A 34 -13.58 -11.80 -3.69
C ASP A 34 -12.61 -11.51 -2.53
N PHE A 35 -11.33 -11.24 -2.81
CA PHE A 35 -10.33 -10.98 -1.77
C PHE A 35 -10.69 -9.80 -0.85
N PRO A 36 -11.30 -8.71 -1.31
CA PRO A 36 -11.76 -7.64 -0.42
C PRO A 36 -12.76 -8.08 0.66
N ARG A 37 -13.44 -9.21 0.46
CA ARG A 37 -14.42 -9.78 1.41
C ARG A 37 -13.80 -10.70 2.46
N ILE A 38 -12.57 -11.16 2.26
CA ILE A 38 -11.89 -12.07 3.18
C ILE A 38 -11.61 -11.33 4.49
N GLN A 39 -12.12 -11.85 5.60
CA GLN A 39 -12.00 -11.19 6.90
C GLN A 39 -10.72 -11.55 7.67
N ARG A 40 -10.11 -12.68 7.40
CA ARG A 40 -8.90 -13.16 8.10
C ARG A 40 -8.02 -13.93 7.11
N GLY A 41 -6.73 -13.80 7.26
CA GLY A 41 -5.76 -14.52 6.44
C GLY A 41 -4.63 -13.63 5.95
N ILE A 42 -3.80 -14.19 5.10
CA ILE A 42 -2.70 -13.50 4.43
C ILE A 42 -2.90 -13.67 2.93
N VAL A 43 -2.84 -12.57 2.21
CA VAL A 43 -2.79 -12.59 0.74
C VAL A 43 -1.39 -12.19 0.31
N VAL A 44 -0.75 -13.03 -0.51
CA VAL A 44 0.61 -12.78 -1.02
C VAL A 44 0.53 -12.60 -2.52
N VAL A 45 1.01 -11.44 -3.01
CA VAL A 45 1.09 -11.12 -4.43
C VAL A 45 2.56 -11.15 -4.86
N THR A 46 2.91 -12.07 -5.74
CA THR A 46 4.28 -12.29 -6.21
C THR A 46 4.38 -12.12 -7.72
N GLY A 47 5.57 -11.88 -8.22
CA GLY A 47 5.83 -11.73 -9.65
C GLY A 47 7.03 -10.81 -9.91
N GLU A 48 7.44 -10.70 -11.16
CA GLU A 48 8.54 -9.85 -11.60
C GLU A 48 8.22 -8.35 -11.45
N THR A 49 9.24 -7.51 -11.50
CA THR A 49 9.06 -6.05 -11.54
C THR A 49 8.28 -5.67 -12.80
N GLY A 50 7.28 -4.79 -12.64
CA GLY A 50 6.41 -4.39 -13.75
C GLY A 50 5.25 -5.35 -14.04
N SER A 51 5.09 -6.46 -13.30
CA SER A 51 3.99 -7.42 -13.51
C SER A 51 2.62 -6.95 -12.97
N GLY A 52 2.50 -5.73 -12.49
CA GLY A 52 1.25 -5.17 -11.98
C GLY A 52 0.94 -5.45 -10.51
N LYS A 53 1.89 -5.98 -9.71
CA LYS A 53 1.68 -6.28 -8.29
C LYS A 53 1.14 -5.09 -7.49
N SER A 54 1.82 -3.95 -7.58
CA SER A 54 1.42 -2.74 -6.85
C SER A 54 0.06 -2.22 -7.32
N THR A 55 -0.20 -2.27 -8.61
CA THR A 55 -1.49 -1.87 -9.20
C THR A 55 -2.62 -2.77 -8.71
N THR A 56 -2.39 -4.10 -8.68
CA THR A 56 -3.38 -5.07 -8.17
C THR A 56 -3.65 -4.84 -6.68
N LEU A 57 -2.59 -4.66 -5.88
CA LEU A 57 -2.73 -4.37 -4.45
C LEU A 57 -3.46 -3.04 -4.22
N ALA A 58 -3.12 -2.00 -4.99
CA ALA A 58 -3.79 -0.72 -4.91
C ALA A 58 -5.29 -0.83 -5.20
N ALA A 59 -5.66 -1.53 -6.27
CA ALA A 59 -7.06 -1.75 -6.63
C ALA A 59 -7.82 -2.57 -5.57
N LEU A 60 -7.18 -3.58 -4.96
CA LEU A 60 -7.78 -4.36 -3.86
C LEU A 60 -8.04 -3.49 -2.63
N ILE A 61 -7.07 -2.66 -2.23
CA ILE A 61 -7.22 -1.74 -1.09
C ILE A 61 -8.30 -0.71 -1.37
N ASP A 62 -8.30 -0.14 -2.56
CA ASP A 62 -9.29 0.86 -2.95
C ASP A 62 -10.70 0.26 -2.97
N SER A 63 -10.87 -0.96 -3.44
CA SER A 63 -12.11 -1.71 -3.35
C SER A 63 -12.57 -1.90 -1.89
N ILE A 64 -11.66 -2.24 -0.96
CA ILE A 64 -11.97 -2.32 0.47
C ILE A 64 -12.38 -0.95 1.02
N ASN A 65 -11.65 0.11 0.65
CA ASN A 65 -11.93 1.48 1.07
C ASN A 65 -13.34 1.94 0.72
N HIS A 66 -13.83 1.57 -0.46
CA HIS A 66 -15.17 1.94 -0.92
C HIS A 66 -16.29 1.02 -0.42
N THR A 67 -15.98 -0.21 0.00
CA THR A 67 -17.00 -1.21 0.34
C THR A 67 -17.09 -1.56 1.82
N SER A 68 -16.10 -1.19 2.63
CA SER A 68 -15.98 -1.64 4.02
C SER A 68 -15.55 -0.52 4.94
N ASP A 69 -16.02 -0.54 6.19
CA ASP A 69 -15.65 0.42 7.22
C ASP A 69 -14.44 -0.14 8.01
N GLN A 70 -13.25 0.00 7.45
CA GLN A 70 -12.03 -0.61 7.99
C GLN A 70 -10.99 0.45 8.37
N ASN A 71 -10.04 0.06 9.22
CA ASN A 71 -8.80 0.81 9.42
C ASN A 71 -7.70 0.13 8.61
N ILE A 72 -7.31 0.77 7.51
CA ILE A 72 -6.31 0.27 6.56
C ILE A 72 -4.99 0.97 6.83
N ILE A 73 -3.93 0.19 7.02
CA ILE A 73 -2.59 0.71 7.19
C ILE A 73 -1.71 0.14 6.09
N THR A 74 -1.08 1.01 5.30
CA THR A 74 -0.08 0.59 4.33
C THR A 74 1.32 0.96 4.79
N MET A 75 2.29 0.13 4.43
CA MET A 75 3.72 0.34 4.66
C MET A 75 4.45 0.08 3.35
N GLU A 76 4.99 1.11 2.78
CA GLU A 76 5.49 1.10 1.40
C GLU A 76 6.92 1.63 1.32
N ASP A 77 7.66 1.20 0.30
CA ASP A 77 9.05 1.64 0.06
C ASP A 77 9.34 1.69 -1.47
N PRO A 78 9.06 2.86 -2.09
CA PRO A 78 8.28 4.01 -1.63
C PRO A 78 6.76 3.85 -1.88
N ILE A 79 5.96 4.84 -1.46
CA ILE A 79 4.54 4.97 -1.83
C ILE A 79 4.44 5.14 -3.35
N GLU A 80 3.56 4.36 -3.99
CA GLU A 80 3.32 4.42 -5.44
C GLU A 80 1.95 4.99 -5.80
N TYR A 81 0.94 4.78 -4.96
CA TYR A 81 -0.42 5.27 -5.13
C TYR A 81 -0.88 6.03 -3.90
N ILE A 82 -1.64 7.09 -4.10
CA ILE A 82 -2.25 7.87 -3.02
C ILE A 82 -3.73 7.47 -2.94
N TYR A 83 -4.17 7.07 -1.75
CA TYR A 83 -5.58 6.74 -1.51
C TYR A 83 -6.33 7.94 -0.95
N THR A 84 -7.52 8.17 -1.44
CA THR A 84 -8.47 9.10 -0.85
C THR A 84 -9.40 8.31 0.06
N PRO A 85 -9.39 8.53 1.40
CA PRO A 85 -10.31 7.86 2.31
C PRO A 85 -11.78 8.09 1.92
N ASP A 86 -12.57 7.01 1.92
CA ASP A 86 -14.02 7.06 1.70
C ASP A 86 -14.74 6.43 2.90
N ARG A 87 -15.05 5.15 2.88
CA ARG A 87 -15.68 4.44 4.00
C ARG A 87 -14.67 3.96 5.04
N SER A 88 -13.45 3.76 4.63
CA SER A 88 -12.36 3.30 5.51
C SER A 88 -11.45 4.46 5.94
N ILE A 89 -10.79 4.28 7.08
CA ILE A 89 -9.67 5.13 7.50
C ILE A 89 -8.41 4.55 6.89
N ILE A 90 -7.65 5.36 6.15
CA ILE A 90 -6.40 4.91 5.52
C ILE A 90 -5.22 5.67 6.10
N SER A 91 -4.20 4.93 6.54
CA SER A 91 -2.92 5.46 7.00
C SER A 91 -1.79 4.87 6.15
N GLN A 92 -1.24 5.68 5.25
CA GLN A 92 -0.08 5.29 4.44
C GLN A 92 1.20 5.72 5.13
N ARG A 93 2.21 4.86 5.15
CA ARG A 93 3.52 5.13 5.73
C ARG A 93 4.63 4.72 4.78
N GLU A 94 5.53 5.65 4.52
CA GLU A 94 6.72 5.39 3.73
C GLU A 94 7.90 5.02 4.62
N ILE A 95 8.56 3.92 4.29
CA ILE A 95 9.76 3.49 5.01
C ILE A 95 10.92 4.44 4.69
N GLY A 96 11.62 4.87 5.74
CA GLY A 96 12.70 5.84 5.62
C GLY A 96 12.27 7.31 5.70
N GLN A 97 10.97 7.59 5.59
CA GLN A 97 10.42 8.94 5.80
C GLN A 97 9.52 9.00 7.04
N ASP A 98 8.46 8.21 7.06
CA ASP A 98 7.45 8.22 8.13
C ASP A 98 7.77 7.22 9.25
N THR A 99 8.60 6.23 8.96
CA THR A 99 9.04 5.20 9.88
C THR A 99 10.43 4.68 9.49
N ALA A 100 11.24 4.35 10.51
CA ALA A 100 12.61 3.90 10.28
C ALA A 100 12.69 2.50 9.66
N SER A 101 11.71 1.63 9.94
CA SER A 101 11.69 0.26 9.46
C SER A 101 10.28 -0.30 9.39
N TYR A 102 10.10 -1.40 8.65
CA TYR A 102 8.85 -2.16 8.64
C TYR A 102 8.48 -2.68 10.04
N HIS A 103 9.48 -3.09 10.83
CA HIS A 103 9.27 -3.55 12.20
C HIS A 103 8.65 -2.43 13.06
N ASP A 104 9.22 -1.23 13.04
CA ASP A 104 8.73 -0.10 13.82
C ASP A 104 7.33 0.32 13.36
N ALA A 105 7.09 0.30 12.06
CA ALA A 105 5.77 0.56 11.50
C ALA A 105 4.71 -0.45 11.99
N CYS A 106 5.04 -1.75 12.03
CA CYS A 106 4.17 -2.79 12.54
C CYS A 106 3.86 -2.60 14.03
N VAL A 107 4.89 -2.38 14.86
CA VAL A 107 4.75 -2.19 16.31
C VAL A 107 3.85 -0.98 16.60
N LEU A 108 4.10 0.15 15.94
CA LEU A 108 3.30 1.37 16.11
C LEU A 108 1.85 1.18 15.63
N SER A 109 1.64 0.39 14.59
CA SER A 109 0.30 0.10 14.06
C SER A 109 -0.50 -0.78 15.01
N CYS A 110 0.13 -1.81 15.59
CA CYS A 110 -0.49 -2.67 16.59
C CYS A 110 -0.76 -1.95 17.92
N ALA A 111 0.13 -1.07 18.35
CA ALA A 111 0.02 -0.38 19.63
C ALA A 111 -1.07 0.71 19.67
N LYS A 112 -1.43 1.27 18.52
CA LYS A 112 -2.43 2.36 18.43
C LYS A 112 -3.86 1.89 18.20
N THR A 113 -4.07 0.60 17.98
CA THR A 113 -5.40 0.03 17.77
C THR A 113 -5.82 -0.69 19.05
N PRO A 114 -6.85 -0.24 19.81
CA PRO A 114 -7.34 -0.98 20.95
C PRO A 114 -7.74 -2.40 20.53
N MET A 115 -7.36 -3.40 21.31
CA MET A 115 -7.63 -4.83 21.00
C MET A 115 -9.12 -5.17 20.81
N SER A 116 -10.03 -4.31 21.23
CA SER A 116 -11.47 -4.43 21.05
C SER A 116 -11.97 -3.95 19.67
N SER A 117 -11.14 -3.25 18.90
CA SER A 117 -11.47 -2.74 17.55
C SER A 117 -10.53 -3.27 16.47
N LEU A 118 -9.90 -4.42 16.72
CA LEU A 118 -9.04 -5.16 15.78
C LEU A 118 -9.84 -5.79 14.61
N LEU A 119 -10.69 -4.99 13.98
CA LEU A 119 -11.17 -5.21 12.62
C LEU A 119 -10.30 -4.42 11.62
N GLY A 120 -9.05 -4.17 12.00
CA GLY A 120 -8.06 -3.56 11.14
C GLY A 120 -7.52 -4.58 10.16
N ARG A 121 -7.72 -4.34 8.87
CA ARG A 121 -7.09 -5.12 7.82
C ARG A 121 -5.82 -4.46 7.35
N CYS A 122 -4.82 -5.29 7.34
CA CYS A 122 -3.71 -5.39 6.42
C CYS A 122 -2.62 -4.32 6.47
N ALA A 123 -1.47 -4.79 6.92
CA ALA A 123 -0.20 -4.22 6.53
C ALA A 123 0.20 -4.80 5.17
N ILE A 124 0.39 -3.97 4.16
CA ILE A 124 0.96 -4.40 2.90
C ILE A 124 2.46 -4.22 2.98
N TRP A 125 3.16 -5.33 2.92
CA TRP A 125 4.60 -5.35 2.86
C TRP A 125 5.05 -5.51 1.40
N LYS A 126 5.83 -4.57 0.90
CA LYS A 126 6.53 -4.67 -0.38
C LYS A 126 8.01 -4.74 -0.08
N PRO A 127 8.68 -5.89 -0.27
CA PRO A 127 10.10 -5.97 -0.08
C PRO A 127 10.82 -5.06 -1.07
N SER A 128 11.57 -4.10 -0.53
CA SER A 128 12.53 -3.32 -1.31
C SER A 128 13.65 -4.24 -1.79
N LYS A 129 14.02 -4.15 -3.06
CA LYS A 129 15.30 -4.71 -3.51
C LYS A 129 16.39 -3.83 -2.94
N ARG A 130 17.00 -4.23 -1.82
CA ARG A 130 18.31 -3.69 -1.48
C ARG A 130 19.29 -4.14 -2.55
N ARG A 131 19.92 -3.19 -3.20
CA ARG A 131 21.20 -3.39 -3.87
C ARG A 131 22.31 -3.30 -2.85
#